data_6c4e226a8a96cba4df149d856acf7b6e
#
_entry.id   6c4e226a8a96cba4df149d856acf7b6e
#
_cell.length_a   1.000
_cell.length_b   1.000
_cell.length_c   1.000
_cell.angle_alpha   90.00
_cell.angle_beta   90.00
_cell.angle_gamma   90.00
#
_symmetry.space_group_name_H-M   'P 1'
#
loop_
_entity.id
_entity.type
_entity.pdbx_description
1 polymer ?
#
loop_
_entity_poly.entity_id
_entity_poly.type
_entity_poly.pdbx_seq_one_letter_code
_entity_poly.pdbx_strand_id
1 'polypeptide(L)'
;MLGKCIENVRKSVPLVHNITNYVTVNDVANVLLACGGSPIMSDEPEDVKEITSICQGLNINIGTLNKRTIEGMLAAGARANELGHVTLLDPVGAGASGLRTNTAVELMEKVRFDVIRGNISEVKTLAQGSGTTKGVDADVADAVTEENLEDCLLYTSDA
;
A
#
# COMPACT_ATOMS: atom_id res chain seq x y z
N MET A 1 2.94 22.93 -5.91
CA MET A 1 3.72 21.74 -5.54
C MET A 1 3.33 20.52 -6.38
N LEU A 2 2.06 20.12 -6.44
CA LEU A 2 1.55 18.99 -7.24
C LEU A 2 1.93 19.05 -8.74
N GLY A 3 1.87 20.22 -9.39
CA GLY A 3 2.24 20.37 -10.80
C GLY A 3 3.68 19.93 -11.10
N LYS A 4 4.63 20.29 -10.24
CA LYS A 4 6.03 19.85 -10.39
C LYS A 4 6.19 18.34 -10.22
N CYS A 5 5.42 17.71 -9.33
CA CYS A 5 5.46 16.26 -9.17
C CYS A 5 4.99 15.54 -10.45
N ILE A 6 3.88 15.97 -11.04
CA ILE A 6 3.37 15.41 -12.30
C ILE A 6 4.34 15.68 -13.45
N GLU A 7 4.94 16.86 -13.54
CA GLU A 7 5.97 17.16 -14.54
C GLU A 7 7.18 16.23 -14.40
N ASN A 8 7.62 15.94 -13.17
CA ASN A 8 8.74 15.03 -12.91
C ASN A 8 8.38 13.60 -13.31
N VAL A 9 7.18 13.11 -12.94
CA VAL A 9 6.70 11.78 -13.35
C VAL A 9 6.68 11.66 -14.88
N ARG A 10 6.14 12.65 -15.60
CA ARG A 10 6.11 12.67 -17.07
C ARG A 10 7.49 12.72 -17.72
N LYS A 11 8.47 13.30 -17.05
CA LYS A 11 9.86 13.35 -17.56
C LYS A 11 10.61 12.03 -17.32
N SER A 12 10.42 11.43 -16.15
CA SER A 12 11.13 10.19 -15.77
C SER A 12 10.45 8.92 -16.24
N VAL A 13 9.12 8.98 -16.49
CA VAL A 13 8.28 7.85 -16.87
C VAL A 13 8.56 6.62 -16.01
N PRO A 14 8.43 6.72 -14.66
CA PRO A 14 8.84 5.65 -13.77
C PRO A 14 8.00 4.39 -14.01
N LEU A 15 8.66 3.24 -14.02
CA LEU A 15 8.02 1.94 -14.01
C LEU A 15 7.66 1.59 -12.57
N VAL A 16 6.38 1.32 -12.31
CA VAL A 16 5.86 1.04 -10.96
C VAL A 16 5.30 -0.37 -10.92
N HIS A 17 5.86 -1.20 -10.05
CA HIS A 17 5.34 -2.53 -9.77
C HIS A 17 4.11 -2.42 -8.85
N ASN A 18 3.02 -3.07 -9.23
CA ASN A 18 1.78 -3.06 -8.45
C ASN A 18 1.32 -4.49 -8.14
N ILE A 19 1.24 -4.81 -6.86
CA ILE A 19 0.52 -5.98 -6.36
C ILE A 19 -0.75 -5.43 -5.72
N THR A 20 -1.87 -5.51 -6.42
CA THR A 20 -3.10 -4.82 -6.04
C THR A 20 -4.33 -5.73 -6.09
N ASN A 21 -5.47 -5.23 -5.61
CA ASN A 21 -6.71 -5.98 -5.58
C ASN A 21 -7.38 -6.06 -6.96
N TYR A 22 -8.19 -7.10 -7.18
CA TYR A 22 -8.84 -7.36 -8.47
C TYR A 22 -9.93 -6.36 -8.85
N VAL A 23 -10.49 -5.64 -7.87
CA VAL A 23 -11.57 -4.68 -8.11
C VAL A 23 -11.05 -3.43 -8.84
N THR A 24 -9.85 -2.97 -8.46
CA THR A 24 -9.30 -1.69 -8.94
C THR A 24 -8.02 -1.83 -9.77
N VAL A 25 -7.61 -3.06 -10.12
CA VAL A 25 -6.34 -3.29 -10.86
C VAL A 25 -6.26 -2.47 -12.14
N ASN A 26 -7.34 -2.42 -12.91
CA ASN A 26 -7.39 -1.65 -14.15
C ASN A 26 -7.37 -0.14 -13.92
N ASP A 27 -8.05 0.33 -12.86
CA ASP A 27 -8.07 1.75 -12.50
C ASP A 27 -6.68 2.22 -12.06
N VAL A 28 -5.97 1.42 -11.26
CA VAL A 28 -4.58 1.70 -10.85
C VAL A 28 -3.68 1.84 -12.08
N ALA A 29 -3.77 0.92 -13.04
CA ALA A 29 -3.02 1.00 -14.28
C ALA A 29 -3.34 2.28 -15.06
N ASN A 30 -4.61 2.58 -15.26
CA ASN A 30 -5.05 3.76 -16.02
C ASN A 30 -4.67 5.08 -15.35
N VAL A 31 -4.75 5.18 -14.03
CA VAL A 31 -4.34 6.39 -13.29
C VAL A 31 -2.84 6.60 -13.40
N LEU A 32 -2.01 5.55 -13.26
CA LEU A 32 -0.56 5.65 -13.42
C LEU A 32 -0.19 6.11 -14.84
N LEU A 33 -0.81 5.53 -15.87
CA LEU A 33 -0.62 5.96 -17.27
C LEU A 33 -1.05 7.41 -17.48
N ALA A 34 -2.19 7.83 -16.95
CA ALA A 34 -2.68 9.21 -17.06
C ALA A 34 -1.73 10.21 -16.37
N CYS A 35 -1.09 9.81 -15.28
CA CYS A 35 -0.08 10.62 -14.61
C CYS A 35 1.26 10.69 -15.38
N GLY A 36 1.49 9.77 -16.31
CA GLY A 36 2.73 9.67 -17.11
C GLY A 36 3.72 8.64 -16.57
N GLY A 37 3.32 7.79 -15.63
CA GLY A 37 4.09 6.62 -15.19
C GLY A 37 3.77 5.40 -16.04
N SER A 38 4.48 4.30 -15.81
CA SER A 38 4.30 3.02 -16.49
C SER A 38 4.00 1.91 -15.48
N PRO A 39 2.78 1.35 -15.43
CA PRO A 39 2.44 0.29 -14.49
C PRO A 39 2.87 -1.09 -14.96
N ILE A 40 3.30 -1.93 -14.03
CA ILE A 40 3.42 -3.37 -14.20
C ILE A 40 2.64 -4.07 -13.08
N MET A 41 1.88 -5.12 -13.43
CA MET A 41 1.14 -5.95 -12.48
C MET A 41 1.77 -7.35 -12.47
N SER A 42 2.29 -7.77 -11.33
CA SER A 42 2.78 -9.12 -11.08
C SER A 42 2.60 -9.47 -9.61
N ASP A 43 2.11 -10.67 -9.30
CA ASP A 43 1.91 -11.15 -7.93
C ASP A 43 2.44 -12.58 -7.72
N GLU A 44 3.05 -13.15 -8.77
CA GLU A 44 3.64 -14.49 -8.72
C GLU A 44 4.99 -14.47 -7.97
N PRO A 45 5.15 -15.24 -6.87
CA PRO A 45 6.38 -15.26 -6.08
C PRO A 45 7.67 -15.53 -6.88
N GLU A 46 7.57 -16.32 -7.96
CA GLU A 46 8.73 -16.64 -8.81
C GLU A 46 9.12 -15.46 -9.73
N ASP A 47 8.20 -14.56 -10.05
CA ASP A 47 8.38 -13.45 -11.00
C ASP A 47 8.64 -12.10 -10.31
N VAL A 48 8.02 -11.85 -9.15
CA VAL A 48 7.98 -10.52 -8.51
C VAL A 48 9.36 -9.93 -8.23
N LYS A 49 10.39 -10.74 -7.96
CA LYS A 49 11.74 -10.24 -7.69
C LYS A 49 12.38 -9.65 -8.94
N GLU A 50 12.18 -10.28 -10.09
CA GLU A 50 12.71 -9.79 -11.37
C GLU A 50 11.95 -8.53 -11.78
N ILE A 51 10.63 -8.54 -11.69
CA ILE A 51 9.78 -7.38 -11.98
C ILE A 51 10.10 -6.20 -11.07
N THR A 52 10.20 -6.41 -9.75
CA THR A 52 10.61 -5.35 -8.82
C THR A 52 11.96 -4.77 -9.20
N SER A 53 12.89 -5.61 -9.65
CA SER A 53 14.26 -5.17 -9.96
C SER A 53 14.36 -4.20 -11.14
N ILE A 54 13.42 -4.23 -12.08
CA ILE A 54 13.38 -3.32 -13.23
C ILE A 54 12.53 -2.07 -12.97
N CYS A 55 11.80 -2.03 -11.85
CA CYS A 55 10.94 -0.92 -11.46
C CYS A 55 11.69 0.14 -10.62
N GLN A 56 11.05 1.28 -10.38
CA GLN A 56 11.53 2.36 -9.51
C GLN A 56 10.67 2.54 -8.25
N GLY A 57 9.53 1.87 -8.20
CA GLY A 57 8.64 1.90 -7.04
C GLY A 57 7.78 0.65 -6.95
N LEU A 58 7.30 0.36 -5.74
CA LEU A 58 6.43 -0.77 -5.44
C LEU A 58 5.19 -0.29 -4.69
N ASN A 59 4.03 -0.64 -5.20
CA ASN A 59 2.74 -0.43 -4.57
C ASN A 59 2.13 -1.78 -4.16
N ILE A 60 1.87 -1.95 -2.88
CA ILE A 60 1.21 -3.14 -2.31
C ILE A 60 -0.15 -2.75 -1.76
N ASN A 61 -1.21 -3.41 -2.23
CA ASN A 61 -2.57 -3.27 -1.73
C ASN A 61 -3.12 -4.65 -1.36
N ILE A 62 -3.54 -4.83 -0.12
CA ILE A 62 -3.97 -6.12 0.43
C ILE A 62 -5.47 -6.40 0.30
N GLY A 63 -6.17 -5.70 -0.57
CA GLY A 63 -7.62 -5.83 -0.74
C GLY A 63 -8.10 -7.19 -1.28
N THR A 64 -7.24 -7.94 -1.97
CA THR A 64 -7.49 -9.32 -2.40
C THR A 64 -6.30 -10.19 -2.05
N LEU A 65 -6.44 -11.05 -1.04
CA LEU A 65 -5.36 -11.87 -0.52
C LEU A 65 -5.58 -13.35 -0.84
N ASN A 66 -4.49 -14.00 -1.18
CA ASN A 66 -4.33 -15.46 -1.16
C ASN A 66 -2.89 -15.81 -0.77
N LYS A 67 -2.58 -17.08 -0.50
CA LYS A 67 -1.26 -17.48 -0.03
C LYS A 67 -0.13 -17.05 -0.96
N ARG A 68 -0.31 -17.22 -2.27
CA ARG A 68 0.70 -16.84 -3.28
C ARG A 68 0.93 -15.34 -3.33
N THR A 69 -0.13 -14.54 -3.33
CA THR A 69 0.01 -13.08 -3.34
C THR A 69 0.70 -12.55 -2.09
N ILE A 70 0.46 -13.15 -0.91
CA ILE A 70 1.16 -12.78 0.32
C ILE A 70 2.66 -13.08 0.21
N GLU A 71 3.02 -14.27 -0.26
CA GLU A 71 4.43 -14.63 -0.53
C GLU A 71 5.06 -13.68 -1.56
N GLY A 72 4.35 -13.35 -2.61
CA GLY A 72 4.77 -12.37 -3.62
C GLY A 72 5.00 -10.96 -3.05
N MET A 73 4.07 -10.47 -2.22
CA MET A 73 4.17 -9.17 -1.55
C MET A 73 5.42 -9.08 -0.67
N LEU A 74 5.68 -10.10 0.13
CA LEU A 74 6.87 -10.17 1.00
C LEU A 74 8.17 -10.22 0.17
N ALA A 75 8.19 -11.03 -0.88
CA ALA A 75 9.36 -11.15 -1.76
C ALA A 75 9.64 -9.87 -2.54
N ALA A 76 8.60 -9.21 -3.08
CA ALA A 76 8.71 -7.93 -3.78
C ALA A 76 9.16 -6.81 -2.83
N GLY A 77 8.56 -6.75 -1.64
CA GLY A 77 8.89 -5.76 -0.62
C GLY A 77 10.34 -5.85 -0.15
N ALA A 78 10.82 -7.06 0.16
CA ALA A 78 12.21 -7.28 0.51
C ALA A 78 13.14 -6.84 -0.63
N ARG A 79 12.81 -7.19 -1.87
CA ARG A 79 13.61 -6.81 -3.04
C ARG A 79 13.62 -5.30 -3.29
N ALA A 80 12.47 -4.63 -3.12
CA ALA A 80 12.37 -3.18 -3.24
C ALA A 80 13.25 -2.47 -2.19
N ASN A 81 13.25 -2.96 -0.94
CA ASN A 81 14.10 -2.41 0.12
C ASN A 81 15.59 -2.61 -0.16
N GLU A 82 16.01 -3.77 -0.68
CA GLU A 82 17.40 -4.02 -1.09
C GLU A 82 17.88 -3.01 -2.14
N LEU A 83 16.98 -2.62 -3.05
CA LEU A 83 17.27 -1.69 -4.16
C LEU A 83 17.06 -0.22 -3.79
N GLY A 84 16.50 0.08 -2.62
CA GLY A 84 16.17 1.43 -2.19
C GLY A 84 15.03 2.06 -2.99
N HIS A 85 14.10 1.25 -3.49
CA HIS A 85 12.93 1.73 -4.20
C HIS A 85 11.91 2.34 -3.22
N VAL A 86 11.13 3.31 -3.70
CA VAL A 86 9.99 3.85 -2.95
C VAL A 86 8.90 2.79 -2.84
N THR A 87 8.42 2.57 -1.61
CA THR A 87 7.43 1.54 -1.29
C THR A 87 6.19 2.12 -0.66
N LEU A 88 5.02 1.68 -1.11
CA LEU A 88 3.72 2.07 -0.60
C LEU A 88 2.92 0.85 -0.16
N LEU A 89 2.30 0.93 1.02
CA LEU A 89 1.32 -0.03 1.53
C LEU A 89 -0.07 0.61 1.62
N ASP A 90 -1.05 -0.07 1.03
CA ASP A 90 -2.48 0.20 1.22
C ASP A 90 -3.11 -1.00 1.95
N PRO A 91 -3.30 -0.91 3.30
CA PRO A 91 -3.72 -2.01 4.14
C PRO A 91 -5.24 -2.22 4.11
N VAL A 92 -5.83 -2.29 2.92
CA VAL A 92 -7.28 -2.37 2.70
C VAL A 92 -7.93 -3.45 3.56
N GLY A 93 -8.84 -3.02 4.43
CA GLY A 93 -9.61 -3.90 5.29
C GLY A 93 -8.83 -4.48 6.47
N ALA A 94 -7.69 -3.90 6.84
CA ALA A 94 -7.08 -4.18 8.14
C ALA A 94 -8.09 -3.85 9.25
N GLY A 95 -8.28 -4.77 10.20
CA GLY A 95 -9.34 -4.71 11.19
C GLY A 95 -10.64 -5.43 10.80
N ALA A 96 -10.89 -5.66 9.50
CA ALA A 96 -12.09 -6.38 9.04
C ALA A 96 -11.95 -7.91 9.11
N SER A 97 -10.74 -8.44 9.02
CA SER A 97 -10.48 -9.88 9.15
C SER A 97 -9.09 -10.15 9.70
N GLY A 98 -8.95 -11.29 10.40
CA GLY A 98 -7.66 -11.72 10.93
C GLY A 98 -6.59 -11.90 9.84
N LEU A 99 -6.96 -12.45 8.67
CA LEU A 99 -6.01 -12.61 7.56
C LEU A 99 -5.44 -11.27 7.10
N ARG A 100 -6.28 -10.26 6.88
CA ARG A 100 -5.85 -8.94 6.41
C ARG A 100 -5.01 -8.21 7.45
N THR A 101 -5.45 -8.20 8.70
CA THR A 101 -4.72 -7.58 9.81
C THR A 101 -3.35 -8.23 9.99
N ASN A 102 -3.29 -9.56 10.07
CA ASN A 102 -2.03 -10.27 10.26
C ASN A 102 -1.08 -10.08 9.07
N THR A 103 -1.60 -10.07 7.83
CA THR A 103 -0.78 -9.81 6.65
C THR A 103 -0.23 -8.38 6.65
N ALA A 104 -1.04 -7.39 7.01
CA ALA A 104 -0.57 -6.00 7.09
C ALA A 104 0.53 -5.84 8.15
N VAL A 105 0.35 -6.43 9.33
CA VAL A 105 1.36 -6.43 10.41
C VAL A 105 2.63 -7.15 9.95
N GLU A 106 2.52 -8.34 9.37
CA GLU A 106 3.67 -9.10 8.86
C GLU A 106 4.45 -8.33 7.78
N LEU A 107 3.74 -7.65 6.87
CA LEU A 107 4.37 -6.79 5.86
C LEU A 107 5.12 -5.64 6.52
N MET A 108 4.54 -4.95 7.50
CA MET A 108 5.21 -3.85 8.22
C MET A 108 6.42 -4.31 9.04
N GLU A 109 6.42 -5.53 9.56
CA GLU A 109 7.57 -6.10 10.28
C GLU A 109 8.74 -6.46 9.37
N LYS A 110 8.45 -6.90 8.14
CA LYS A 110 9.45 -7.47 7.22
C LYS A 110 9.85 -6.53 6.08
N VAL A 111 9.05 -5.53 5.79
CA VAL A 111 9.26 -4.57 4.70
C VAL A 111 9.18 -3.15 5.26
N ARG A 112 10.21 -2.35 5.00
CA ARG A 112 10.17 -0.92 5.30
C ARG A 112 9.35 -0.23 4.21
N PHE A 113 8.24 0.41 4.59
CA PHE A 113 7.43 1.24 3.72
C PHE A 113 7.77 2.71 3.90
N ASP A 114 7.84 3.45 2.78
CA ASP A 114 8.03 4.91 2.79
C ASP A 114 6.68 5.63 2.94
N VAL A 115 5.58 4.98 2.52
CA VAL A 115 4.23 5.53 2.60
C VAL A 115 3.25 4.42 3.01
N ILE A 116 2.42 4.69 4.01
CA ILE A 116 1.25 3.88 4.35
C ILE A 116 0.02 4.74 4.09
N ARG A 117 -0.88 4.27 3.23
CA ARG A 117 -2.11 4.98 2.88
C ARG A 117 -3.31 4.11 3.22
N GLY A 118 -4.13 4.56 4.14
CA GLY A 118 -5.34 3.86 4.57
C GLY A 118 -6.40 4.83 5.07
N ASN A 119 -7.61 4.33 5.33
CA ASN A 119 -8.61 5.07 6.08
C ASN A 119 -8.26 5.07 7.58
N ILE A 120 -8.96 5.88 8.36
CA ILE A 120 -8.67 6.06 9.79
C ILE A 120 -8.74 4.73 10.58
N SER A 121 -9.71 3.86 10.28
CA SER A 121 -9.86 2.57 10.97
C SER A 121 -8.72 1.61 10.64
N GLU A 122 -8.24 1.58 9.41
CA GLU A 122 -7.10 0.79 8.96
C GLU A 122 -5.81 1.25 9.64
N VAL A 123 -5.53 2.56 9.60
CA VAL A 123 -4.33 3.15 10.25
C VAL A 123 -4.35 2.90 11.76
N LYS A 124 -5.49 3.13 12.41
CA LYS A 124 -5.68 2.88 13.85
C LYS A 124 -5.46 1.41 14.21
N THR A 125 -5.97 0.49 13.38
CA THR A 125 -5.75 -0.95 13.56
C THR A 125 -4.27 -1.29 13.54
N LEU A 126 -3.50 -0.73 12.62
CA LEU A 126 -2.07 -0.99 12.51
C LEU A 126 -1.28 -0.34 13.66
N ALA A 127 -1.65 0.88 14.08
CA ALA A 127 -0.95 1.60 15.14
C ALA A 127 -1.22 1.03 16.55
N GLN A 128 -2.45 0.60 16.81
CA GLN A 128 -2.91 0.18 18.15
C GLN A 128 -3.14 -1.32 18.28
N GLY A 129 -3.11 -2.08 17.19
CA GLY A 129 -3.49 -3.49 17.17
C GLY A 129 -4.99 -3.75 17.36
N SER A 130 -5.81 -2.69 17.41
CA SER A 130 -7.25 -2.78 17.60
C SER A 130 -7.97 -1.69 16.81
N GLY A 131 -8.82 -2.07 15.91
CA GLY A 131 -9.72 -1.19 15.15
C GLY A 131 -10.90 -1.99 14.64
N THR A 132 -12.00 -1.33 14.37
CA THR A 132 -13.19 -1.92 13.78
C THR A 132 -13.34 -1.37 12.37
N THR A 133 -13.09 -2.21 11.36
CA THR A 133 -13.25 -1.84 9.96
C THR A 133 -14.44 -2.60 9.37
N LYS A 134 -15.36 -1.91 8.70
CA LYS A 134 -16.45 -2.54 7.95
C LYS A 134 -16.08 -2.63 6.47
N GLY A 135 -15.52 -3.77 6.07
CA GLY A 135 -15.12 -3.96 4.67
C GLY A 135 -13.94 -3.06 4.28
N VAL A 136 -14.19 -2.09 3.38
CA VAL A 136 -13.21 -1.11 2.90
C VAL A 136 -13.47 0.30 3.44
N ASP A 137 -14.55 0.50 4.17
CA ASP A 137 -14.93 1.78 4.74
C ASP A 137 -14.52 1.87 6.21
N ALA A 138 -14.18 3.08 6.65
CA ALA A 138 -13.95 3.36 8.06
C ALA A 138 -15.25 3.14 8.88
N ASP A 139 -15.13 2.59 10.09
CA ASP A 139 -16.27 2.55 11.00
C ASP A 139 -16.63 3.98 11.44
N VAL A 140 -17.93 4.25 11.57
CA VAL A 140 -18.41 5.54 12.07
C VAL A 140 -17.89 5.82 13.49
N ALA A 141 -17.64 4.76 14.27
CA ALA A 141 -17.04 4.87 15.60
C ALA A 141 -15.58 5.39 15.58
N ASP A 142 -14.88 5.26 14.44
CA ASP A 142 -13.50 5.73 14.24
C ASP A 142 -13.46 7.09 13.52
N ALA A 143 -14.61 7.75 13.31
CA ALA A 143 -14.65 9.05 12.67
C ALA A 143 -13.78 10.07 13.41
N VAL A 144 -13.04 10.87 12.64
CA VAL A 144 -12.24 11.96 13.19
C VAL A 144 -13.17 13.03 13.76
N THR A 145 -12.96 13.36 15.02
CA THR A 145 -13.66 14.42 15.75
C THR A 145 -12.66 15.45 16.24
N GLU A 146 -13.13 16.63 16.68
CA GLU A 146 -12.24 17.63 17.30
C GLU A 146 -11.54 17.07 18.56
N GLU A 147 -12.18 16.13 19.27
CA GLU A 147 -11.66 15.54 20.50
C GLU A 147 -10.54 14.49 20.25
N ASN A 148 -10.56 13.81 19.11
CA ASN A 148 -9.59 12.76 18.78
C ASN A 148 -8.62 13.14 17.64
N LEU A 149 -8.70 14.39 17.15
CA LEU A 149 -7.91 14.85 16.02
C LEU A 149 -6.40 14.74 16.28
N GLU A 150 -5.94 15.11 17.48
CA GLU A 150 -4.53 15.03 17.84
C GLU A 150 -4.03 13.59 17.83
N ASP A 151 -4.80 12.66 18.40
CA ASP A 151 -4.47 11.24 18.36
C ASP A 151 -4.43 10.71 16.93
N CYS A 152 -5.40 11.09 16.10
CA CYS A 152 -5.42 10.70 14.68
C CYS A 152 -4.21 11.23 13.90
N LEU A 153 -3.76 12.46 14.20
CA LEU A 153 -2.57 13.05 13.58
C LEU A 153 -1.28 12.37 14.03
N LEU A 154 -1.19 11.92 15.29
CA LEU A 154 -0.04 11.17 15.78
C LEU A 154 0.15 9.85 15.04
N TYR A 155 -0.95 9.15 14.67
CA TYR A 155 -0.87 7.90 13.90
C TYR A 155 -0.46 8.10 12.44
N THR A 156 -0.58 9.32 11.91
CA THR A 156 -0.23 9.64 10.52
C THR A 156 1.11 10.37 10.37
N SER A 157 1.68 10.88 11.46
CA SER A 157 2.91 11.68 11.42
C SER A 157 4.20 10.88 11.63
N ASP A 158 4.12 9.67 12.19
CA ASP A 158 5.28 8.81 12.48
C ASP A 158 5.38 7.60 11.52
N ALA A 159 4.62 7.61 10.43
CA ALA A 159 4.66 6.58 9.39
C ALA A 159 5.66 6.94 8.30
#